data_429e82ec9fd3a227b5d7c37c6c3f4132
#
_entry.id   429e82ec9fd3a227b5d7c37c6c3f4132
#
_cell.length_a   1.000
_cell.length_b   1.000
_cell.length_c   1.000
_cell.angle_alpha   90.00
_cell.angle_beta   90.00
_cell.angle_gamma   90.00
#
_symmetry.space_group_name_H-M   'P 1'
#
loop_
_entity.id
_entity.type
_entity.pdbx_description
1 polymer ?
#
loop_
_entity_poly.entity_id
_entity_poly.type
_entity_poly.pdbx_seq_one_letter_code
_entity_poly.pdbx_strand_id
1 'polypeptide(L)' 'MNIHFIAIGGAVMHNMAICLSKSNNVSGSDDQIYEPSKSRLKKYNLLPEKLGWDKS' A
#
# COMPACT_ATOMS: atom_id res chain seq x y z
N MET A 1 10.38 5.37 -10.83
CA MET A 1 9.46 4.34 -11.37
C MET A 1 8.14 4.42 -10.62
N ASN A 2 7.04 4.19 -11.29
CA ASN A 2 5.73 4.13 -10.66
C ASN A 2 5.34 2.68 -10.47
N ILE A 3 5.09 2.29 -9.22
CA ILE A 3 4.79 0.91 -8.86
C ILE A 3 3.45 0.88 -8.14
N HIS A 4 2.56 0.01 -8.59
CA HIS A 4 1.27 -0.18 -7.93
C HIS A 4 1.18 -1.59 -7.36
N PHE A 5 0.86 -1.68 -6.07
CA PHE A 5 0.70 -2.95 -5.39
C PHE A 5 -0.76 -3.36 -5.34
N ILE A 6 -1.06 -4.57 -5.73
CA ILE A 6 -2.34 -5.22 -5.49
C ILE A 6 -2.24 -5.90 -4.13
N ALA A 7 -3.24 -5.72 -3.26
CA ALA A 7 -3.24 -6.25 -1.89
C ALA A 7 -2.10 -5.66 -1.05
N ILE A 8 -1.95 -4.34 -1.09
CA ILE A 8 -0.86 -3.64 -0.41
C ILE A 8 -0.87 -3.87 1.12
N GLY A 9 -2.03 -4.20 1.70
CA GLY A 9 -2.15 -4.45 3.14
C GLY A 9 -1.58 -5.78 3.61
N GLY A 10 -1.18 -6.68 2.71
CA GLY A 10 -0.57 -7.94 3.08
C GLY A 10 0.74 -7.75 3.83
N ALA A 11 1.08 -8.70 4.73
CA ALA A 11 2.24 -8.56 5.60
C ALA A 11 3.54 -8.36 4.82
N VAL A 12 3.76 -9.16 3.78
CA VAL A 12 4.95 -9.02 2.94
C VAL A 12 4.82 -7.81 2.01
N MET A 13 3.64 -7.62 1.43
CA MET A 13 3.42 -6.56 0.44
C MET A 13 3.60 -5.17 1.02
N HIS A 14 3.07 -4.91 2.23
CA HIS A 14 3.21 -3.57 2.80
C HIS A 14 4.68 -3.26 3.15
N ASN A 15 5.45 -4.24 3.57
CA ASN A 15 6.88 -4.04 3.83
C ASN A 15 7.64 -3.74 2.54
N MET A 16 7.33 -4.45 1.45
CA MET A 16 7.93 -4.18 0.15
C MET A 16 7.57 -2.79 -0.35
N ALA A 17 6.30 -2.41 -0.22
CA ALA A 17 5.83 -1.10 -0.66
C ALA A 17 6.57 0.02 0.07
N ILE A 18 6.72 -0.08 1.38
CA ILE A 18 7.45 0.90 2.17
C ILE A 18 8.91 0.98 1.72
N CYS A 19 9.55 -0.16 1.53
CA CYS A 19 10.94 -0.20 1.10
C CYS A 19 11.13 0.47 -0.28
N LEU A 20 10.27 0.14 -1.22
CA LEU A 20 10.38 0.67 -2.59
C LEU A 20 9.96 2.14 -2.68
N SER A 21 9.13 2.62 -1.76
CA SER A 21 8.67 4.01 -1.80
C SER A 21 9.80 5.01 -1.55
N LYS A 22 10.92 4.56 -1.02
CA LYS A 22 12.08 5.43 -0.79
C LYS A 22 12.73 5.89 -2.09
N SER A 23 12.56 5.14 -3.16
CA SER A 23 13.20 5.44 -4.45
C SER A 23 12.21 5.48 -5.61
N ASN A 24 10.93 5.20 -5.37
CA ASN A 24 9.92 5.07 -6.41
C ASN A 24 8.61 5.70 -5.96
N ASN A 25 7.76 6.04 -6.92
CA ASN A 25 6.39 6.41 -6.62
C ASN A 25 5.59 5.14 -6.45
N VAL A 26 5.15 4.87 -5.23
CA VAL A 26 4.44 3.64 -4.90
C VAL A 26 3.00 3.98 -4.53
N SER A 27 2.08 3.20 -5.05
CA SER A 27 0.67 3.25 -4.69
C SER A 27 0.18 1.82 -4.49
N GLY A 28 -1.05 1.66 -4.03
CA GLY A 28 -1.59 0.34 -3.83
C GLY A 28 -3.07 0.35 -3.60
N SER A 29 -3.66 -0.83 -3.70
CA SER A 29 -5.07 -1.05 -3.42
C SER A 29 -5.24 -2.33 -2.61
N ASP A 30 -6.32 -2.39 -1.85
CA ASP A 30 -6.68 -3.55 -1.05
C ASP A 30 -8.16 -3.42 -0.70
N ASP A 31 -8.81 -4.55 -0.50
CA ASP A 31 -10.21 -4.54 -0.09
C ASP A 31 -10.34 -4.38 1.43
N GLN A 32 -9.32 -4.72 2.18
CA GLN A 32 -9.32 -4.59 3.63
C GLN A 32 -7.87 -4.58 4.14
N ILE A 33 -7.57 -3.64 5.03
CA ILE A 33 -6.23 -3.50 5.59
C ILE A 33 -6.32 -3.52 7.11
N TYR A 34 -5.57 -4.43 7.72
CA TYR A 34 -5.54 -4.62 9.17
C TYR A 34 -4.26 -4.04 9.77
N GLU A 35 -4.28 -3.80 11.07
CA GLU A 35 -3.08 -3.45 11.81
C GLU A 35 -2.16 -4.68 11.94
N PRO A 36 -0.84 -4.50 12.00
CA PRO A 36 -0.12 -3.21 12.02
C PRO A 36 0.11 -2.56 10.66
N SER A 37 -0.27 -3.24 9.58
CA SER A 37 -0.03 -2.74 8.22
C SER A 37 -0.67 -1.39 7.97
N LYS A 38 -1.89 -1.20 8.47
CA LYS A 38 -2.65 0.03 8.25
C LYS A 38 -1.91 1.26 8.77
N SER A 39 -1.45 1.23 10.01
CA SER A 39 -0.73 2.34 10.59
C SER A 39 0.61 2.59 9.90
N ARG A 40 1.29 1.54 9.52
CA ARG A 40 2.58 1.66 8.84
C ARG A 40 2.43 2.28 7.47
N LEU A 41 1.43 1.84 6.69
CA LEU A 41 1.17 2.42 5.38
C LEU A 41 0.75 3.88 5.48
N LYS A 42 -0.05 4.22 6.47
CA LYS A 42 -0.46 5.59 6.71
C LYS A 42 0.73 6.49 7.00
N LYS A 43 1.67 6.01 7.80
CA LYS A 43 2.88 6.76 8.15
C LYS A 43 3.68 7.15 6.92
N TYR A 44 3.71 6.29 5.91
CA TYR A 44 4.49 6.52 4.68
C TYR A 44 3.63 7.03 3.52
N ASN A 45 2.39 7.43 3.80
CA ASN A 45 1.46 7.93 2.77
C ASN A 45 1.13 6.91 1.68
N LEU A 46 1.10 5.64 2.05
CA LEU A 46 0.82 4.55 1.11
C LEU A 46 -0.56 3.93 1.33
N LEU A 47 -1.29 4.39 2.35
CA LEU A 47 -2.62 3.85 2.63
C LEU A 47 -3.60 4.31 1.56
N PRO A 48 -4.35 3.39 0.90
CA PRO A 48 -5.37 3.78 -0.07
C PRO A 48 -6.44 4.66 0.58
N GLU A 49 -6.92 5.66 -0.14
CA GLU A 49 -7.98 6.53 0.36
C GLU A 49 -9.29 5.77 0.52
N LYS A 50 -9.53 4.81 -0.37
CA LYS A 50 -10.72 3.97 -0.33
C LYS A 50 -10.29 2.52 -0.35
N LEU A 51 -10.96 1.70 0.45
CA LEU A 51 -10.78 0.26 0.39
C LEU A 51 -11.61 -0.30 -0.77
N GLY A 52 -11.11 -1.38 -1.34
CA GLY A 52 -11.71 -2.02 -2.49
C GLY A 52 -10.82 -1.90 -3.71
N TRP A 53 -11.25 -2.54 -4.79
CA TRP A 53 -10.47 -2.57 -6.01
C TRP A 53 -10.90 -1.45 -6.94
N ASP A 54 -9.95 -0.66 -7.39
CA ASP A 54 -10.22 0.40 -8.34
C ASP A 54 -10.46 -0.19 -9.72
N LYS A 55 -11.59 0.16 -10.31
CA LYS A 55 -12.00 -0.34 -11.64
C LYS A 55 -11.83 0.69 -12.74
N SER A 56 -11.37 1.85 -12.39
CA SER A 56 -11.21 2.92 -13.40
C SER A 56 -10.01 2.68 -14.30
#